data_daaab7c04a5776b45d630d253dfa7575
#
_entry.id   daaab7c04a5776b45d630d253dfa7575
#
_cell.length_a   1.000
_cell.length_b   1.000
_cell.length_c   1.000
_cell.angle_alpha   90.00
_cell.angle_beta   90.00
_cell.angle_gamma   90.00
#
_symmetry.space_group_name_H-M   'P 1'
#
loop_
_entity.id
_entity.type
_entity.pdbx_description
1 polymer ?
#
loop_
_entity_poly.entity_id
_entity_poly.type
_entity_poly.pdbx_seq_one_letter_code
_entity_poly.pdbx_strand_id
1 'polypeptide(L)'
;PSQPASQELQPPSLEQYKNPQGDQFIQAVETFGSLNNYYRNVEISCQTQASKDIFISFEAELWPCCWVSHTKYAVYNHTYRPQMLALIEKYGNGFNSLRTKSVKEAIASDWFREDLTKSFSCSKRLDVCAHECGKAFNSTGSQYI
;
A
#
# COMPACT_ATOMS: atom_id res chain seq x y z
N PRO A 1 40.45 -9.74 -3.23
CA PRO A 1 39.63 -10.00 -4.41
C PRO A 1 38.54 -8.93 -4.44
N SER A 2 38.67 -7.98 -5.39
CA SER A 2 37.67 -6.93 -5.62
C SER A 2 36.39 -7.59 -6.12
N GLN A 3 35.25 -7.30 -5.47
CA GLN A 3 33.94 -7.66 -5.98
C GLN A 3 33.79 -7.05 -7.39
N PRO A 4 33.26 -7.80 -8.37
CA PRO A 4 32.96 -7.21 -9.67
C PRO A 4 31.96 -6.08 -9.49
N ALA A 5 32.23 -4.97 -10.16
CA ALA A 5 31.31 -3.83 -10.19
C ALA A 5 29.89 -4.35 -10.51
N SER A 6 28.91 -3.96 -9.72
CA SER A 6 27.51 -4.29 -9.98
C SER A 6 27.16 -3.83 -11.39
N GLN A 7 26.91 -4.78 -12.29
CA GLN A 7 26.39 -4.46 -13.61
C GLN A 7 25.04 -3.80 -13.45
N GLU A 8 24.94 -2.54 -13.77
CA GLU A 8 23.66 -1.83 -13.79
C GLU A 8 22.74 -2.51 -14.80
N LEU A 9 21.61 -3.04 -14.31
CA LEU A 9 20.63 -3.69 -15.17
C LEU A 9 20.01 -2.64 -16.09
N GLN A 10 20.22 -2.81 -17.39
CA GLN A 10 19.61 -1.96 -18.41
C GLN A 10 18.18 -2.43 -18.73
N PRO A 11 17.25 -1.51 -19.03
CA PRO A 11 15.92 -1.87 -19.50
C PRO A 11 16.00 -2.76 -20.75
N PRO A 12 15.02 -3.64 -20.97
CA PRO A 12 14.97 -4.47 -22.17
C PRO A 12 14.99 -3.60 -23.43
N SER A 13 15.80 -3.98 -24.43
CA SER A 13 15.88 -3.27 -25.72
C SER A 13 14.66 -3.52 -26.61
N LEU A 14 13.98 -4.65 -26.45
CA LEU A 14 12.79 -5.00 -27.22
C LEU A 14 11.52 -4.47 -26.53
N GLU A 15 10.72 -3.74 -27.30
CA GLU A 15 9.49 -3.06 -26.82
C GLU A 15 8.52 -4.03 -26.12
N GLN A 16 8.37 -5.24 -26.65
CA GLN A 16 7.50 -6.29 -26.09
C GLN A 16 7.88 -6.71 -24.64
N TYR A 17 9.11 -6.43 -24.19
CA TYR A 17 9.58 -6.75 -22.84
C TYR A 17 9.68 -5.51 -21.94
N LYS A 18 9.39 -4.33 -22.47
CA LYS A 18 9.32 -3.13 -21.64
C LYS A 18 8.07 -3.16 -20.78
N ASN A 19 8.19 -2.68 -19.55
CA ASN A 19 7.02 -2.49 -18.70
C ASN A 19 6.12 -1.42 -19.32
N PRO A 20 4.89 -1.74 -19.75
CA PRO A 20 3.97 -0.77 -20.35
C PRO A 20 3.60 0.38 -19.40
N GLN A 21 3.86 0.23 -18.11
CA GLN A 21 3.64 1.26 -17.10
C GLN A 21 4.88 2.12 -16.83
N GLY A 22 6.02 1.82 -17.47
CA GLY A 22 7.26 2.56 -17.29
C GLY A 22 7.11 4.04 -17.57
N ASP A 23 6.47 4.38 -18.69
CA ASP A 23 6.23 5.76 -19.10
C ASP A 23 5.27 6.49 -18.14
N GLN A 24 4.24 5.81 -17.62
CA GLN A 24 3.33 6.36 -16.61
C GLN A 24 4.06 6.67 -15.32
N PHE A 25 4.99 5.81 -14.91
CA PHE A 25 5.83 6.02 -13.75
C PHE A 25 6.73 7.26 -13.93
N ILE A 26 7.41 7.38 -15.07
CA ILE A 26 8.25 8.53 -15.40
C ILE A 26 7.39 9.81 -15.38
N GLN A 27 6.24 9.80 -16.03
CA GLN A 27 5.30 10.93 -16.04
C GLN A 27 4.81 11.30 -14.64
N ALA A 28 4.54 10.33 -13.77
CA ALA A 28 4.16 10.59 -12.38
C ALA A 28 5.30 11.25 -11.61
N VAL A 29 6.54 10.79 -11.77
CA VAL A 29 7.71 11.41 -11.14
C VAL A 29 7.94 12.82 -11.65
N GLU A 30 7.82 13.06 -12.96
CA GLU A 30 7.92 14.39 -13.54
C GLU A 30 6.83 15.34 -13.03
N THR A 31 5.57 14.86 -12.97
CA THR A 31 4.42 15.66 -12.51
C THR A 31 4.53 16.06 -11.04
N PHE A 32 4.97 15.13 -10.18
CA PHE A 32 5.03 15.34 -8.73
C PHE A 32 6.43 15.70 -8.22
N GLY A 33 7.44 15.71 -9.07
CA GLY A 33 8.84 16.01 -8.74
C GLY A 33 9.59 14.87 -8.05
N SER A 34 8.89 13.91 -7.45
CA SER A 34 9.46 12.70 -6.85
C SER A 34 8.38 11.68 -6.53
N LEU A 35 8.78 10.40 -6.34
CA LEU A 35 7.88 9.36 -5.86
C LEU A 35 7.30 9.66 -4.47
N ASN A 36 8.09 10.21 -3.57
CA ASN A 36 7.60 10.57 -2.25
C ASN A 36 6.50 11.64 -2.33
N ASN A 37 6.65 12.62 -3.20
CA ASN A 37 5.62 13.62 -3.44
C ASN A 37 4.39 13.02 -4.11
N TYR A 38 4.58 12.10 -5.06
CA TYR A 38 3.50 11.33 -5.65
C TYR A 38 2.69 10.61 -4.57
N TYR A 39 3.33 9.79 -3.73
CA TYR A 39 2.64 9.04 -2.67
C TYR A 39 1.91 9.92 -1.66
N ARG A 40 2.41 11.13 -1.42
CA ARG A 40 1.76 12.09 -0.50
C ARG A 40 0.55 12.81 -1.10
N ASN A 41 0.50 12.97 -2.43
CA ASN A 41 -0.47 13.84 -3.10
C ASN A 41 -1.40 13.12 -4.06
N VAL A 42 -1.11 11.88 -4.47
CA VAL A 42 -1.96 11.12 -5.37
C VAL A 42 -3.34 10.88 -4.76
N GLU A 43 -4.38 10.98 -5.58
CA GLU A 43 -5.73 10.61 -5.16
C GLU A 43 -5.82 9.08 -5.02
N ILE A 44 -6.27 8.61 -3.85
CA ILE A 44 -6.46 7.18 -3.58
C ILE A 44 -7.90 6.78 -3.93
N SER A 45 -8.05 5.76 -4.76
CA SER A 45 -9.32 5.13 -5.08
C SER A 45 -9.31 3.68 -4.60
N CYS A 46 -9.73 3.47 -3.35
CA CYS A 46 -9.68 2.16 -2.71
C CYS A 46 -10.73 1.21 -3.30
N GLN A 47 -10.28 0.17 -3.99
CA GLN A 47 -11.15 -0.82 -4.62
C GLN A 47 -11.93 -1.63 -3.58
N THR A 48 -11.28 -2.06 -2.50
CA THR A 48 -11.94 -2.85 -1.46
C THR A 48 -12.98 -2.06 -0.69
N GLN A 49 -12.82 -0.74 -0.56
CA GLN A 49 -13.86 0.13 -0.01
C GLN A 49 -15.06 0.24 -0.95
N ALA A 50 -14.82 0.34 -2.25
CA ALA A 50 -15.89 0.41 -3.25
C ALA A 50 -16.68 -0.90 -3.36
N SER A 51 -16.00 -2.05 -3.33
CA SER A 51 -16.61 -3.39 -3.36
C SER A 51 -17.15 -3.85 -2.00
N LYS A 52 -16.81 -3.15 -0.90
CA LYS A 52 -17.12 -3.53 0.50
C LYS A 52 -16.47 -4.86 0.90
N ASP A 53 -15.31 -5.16 0.34
CA ASP A 53 -14.53 -6.34 0.69
C ASP A 53 -13.70 -6.09 1.96
N ILE A 54 -13.34 -7.19 2.61
CA ILE A 54 -12.42 -7.22 3.73
C ILE A 54 -11.45 -8.38 3.54
N PHE A 55 -10.30 -8.29 4.18
CA PHE A 55 -9.31 -9.36 4.19
C PHE A 55 -9.09 -9.88 5.63
N ILE A 56 -9.08 -11.20 5.79
CA ILE A 56 -8.76 -11.84 7.07
C ILE A 56 -7.43 -12.56 6.91
N SER A 57 -6.44 -12.18 7.74
CA SER A 57 -5.12 -12.82 7.73
C SER A 57 -5.15 -14.19 8.38
N PHE A 58 -4.07 -14.96 8.20
CA PHE A 58 -3.88 -16.27 8.86
C PHE A 58 -3.82 -16.17 10.40
N GLU A 59 -3.52 -14.99 10.95
CA GLU A 59 -3.56 -14.72 12.39
C GLU A 59 -4.97 -14.40 12.91
N ALA A 60 -5.99 -14.50 12.06
CA ALA A 60 -7.36 -14.09 12.34
C ALA A 60 -7.48 -12.60 12.66
N GLU A 61 -6.76 -11.76 11.91
CA GLU A 61 -6.86 -10.31 11.99
C GLU A 61 -7.63 -9.77 10.79
N LEU A 62 -8.53 -8.83 11.03
CA LEU A 62 -9.34 -8.20 10.00
C LEU A 62 -8.64 -6.94 9.46
N TRP A 63 -8.43 -6.89 8.16
CA TRP A 63 -7.78 -5.82 7.44
C TRP A 63 -8.65 -5.29 6.30
N PRO A 64 -8.45 -4.04 5.83
CA PRO A 64 -9.19 -3.52 4.68
C PRO A 64 -8.84 -4.27 3.39
N CYS A 65 -7.58 -4.70 3.24
CA CYS A 65 -7.12 -5.48 2.09
C CYS A 65 -5.84 -6.25 2.43
N CYS A 66 -5.46 -7.16 1.54
CA CYS A 66 -4.23 -7.97 1.71
C CYS A 66 -2.95 -7.11 1.69
N TRP A 67 -2.90 -6.02 0.93
CA TRP A 67 -1.74 -5.14 0.87
C TRP A 67 -1.45 -4.45 2.20
N VAL A 68 -2.47 -3.90 2.85
CA VAL A 68 -2.31 -3.32 4.20
C VAL A 68 -1.91 -4.40 5.21
N SER A 69 -2.54 -5.58 5.18
CA SER A 69 -2.14 -6.72 6.01
C SER A 69 -0.68 -7.10 5.82
N HIS A 70 -0.21 -7.16 4.56
CA HIS A 70 1.17 -7.51 4.22
C HIS A 70 2.20 -6.59 4.88
N THR A 71 1.88 -5.30 5.07
CA THR A 71 2.82 -4.35 5.67
C THR A 71 3.21 -4.72 7.11
N LYS A 72 2.39 -5.49 7.83
CA LYS A 72 2.71 -6.03 9.15
C LYS A 72 3.91 -6.99 9.10
N TYR A 73 4.02 -7.76 8.02
CA TYR A 73 5.04 -8.79 7.84
C TYR A 73 6.24 -8.32 7.01
N ALA A 74 6.15 -7.16 6.40
CA ALA A 74 7.17 -6.60 5.54
C ALA A 74 8.34 -5.99 6.36
N VAL A 75 9.02 -6.83 7.15
CA VAL A 75 10.08 -6.40 8.09
C VAL A 75 11.25 -5.68 7.42
N TYR A 76 11.49 -5.94 6.15
CA TYR A 76 12.55 -5.31 5.35
C TYR A 76 12.09 -4.06 4.60
N ASN A 77 10.79 -3.72 4.65
CA ASN A 77 10.28 -2.53 3.98
C ASN A 77 10.35 -1.32 4.92
N HIS A 78 11.36 -0.50 4.69
CA HIS A 78 11.62 0.70 5.48
C HIS A 78 10.57 1.80 5.34
N THR A 79 9.71 1.73 4.32
CA THR A 79 8.65 2.72 4.07
C THR A 79 7.36 2.36 4.79
N TYR A 80 6.87 1.13 4.61
CA TYR A 80 5.56 0.71 5.13
C TYR A 80 5.61 0.27 6.60
N ARG A 81 6.71 -0.34 7.01
CA ARG A 81 6.87 -0.87 8.36
C ARG A 81 6.70 0.17 9.46
N PRO A 82 7.31 1.37 9.40
CA PRO A 82 7.12 2.40 10.41
C PRO A 82 5.67 2.84 10.56
N GLN A 83 4.92 2.95 9.46
CA GLN A 83 3.52 3.32 9.49
C GLN A 83 2.66 2.25 10.16
N MET A 84 2.94 0.97 9.91
CA MET A 84 2.26 -0.14 10.57
C MET A 84 2.56 -0.19 12.06
N LEU A 85 3.81 0.04 12.46
CA LEU A 85 4.19 0.11 13.88
C LEU A 85 3.48 1.26 14.59
N ALA A 86 3.34 2.42 13.95
CA ALA A 86 2.59 3.55 14.51
C ALA A 86 1.09 3.23 14.69
N LEU A 87 0.49 2.44 13.79
CA LEU A 87 -0.88 1.95 13.98
C LEU A 87 -0.99 1.01 15.18
N ILE A 88 -0.07 0.06 15.31
CA ILE A 88 -0.03 -0.88 16.44
C ILE A 88 0.19 -0.14 17.75
N GLU A 89 1.06 0.87 17.77
CA GLU A 89 1.27 1.72 18.95
C GLU A 89 0.00 2.48 19.34
N LYS A 90 -0.70 3.06 18.36
CA LYS A 90 -1.92 3.83 18.60
C LYS A 90 -3.10 2.99 19.11
N TYR A 91 -3.33 1.82 18.52
CA TYR A 91 -4.54 1.02 18.77
C TYR A 91 -4.31 -0.22 19.64
N GLY A 92 -3.08 -0.53 19.94
CA GLY A 92 -2.67 -1.73 20.67
C GLY A 92 -2.45 -2.93 19.73
N ASN A 93 -1.63 -3.86 20.18
CA ASN A 93 -1.40 -5.10 19.46
C ASN A 93 -2.71 -5.93 19.40
N GLY A 94 -3.05 -6.45 18.23
CA GLY A 94 -4.28 -7.20 18.01
C GLY A 94 -5.55 -6.35 18.03
N PHE A 95 -5.47 -5.04 17.81
CA PHE A 95 -6.61 -4.12 17.77
C PHE A 95 -7.72 -4.54 16.79
N ASN A 96 -7.37 -5.31 15.77
CA ASN A 96 -8.24 -5.84 14.73
C ASN A 96 -8.39 -7.37 14.78
N SER A 97 -8.05 -8.00 15.93
CA SER A 97 -8.07 -9.45 16.09
C SER A 97 -9.50 -9.99 16.21
N LEU A 98 -9.87 -10.92 15.36
CA LEU A 98 -11.13 -11.67 15.41
C LEU A 98 -11.14 -12.77 16.47
N ARG A 99 -10.03 -12.97 17.18
CA ARG A 99 -9.99 -13.86 18.37
C ARG A 99 -10.65 -13.23 19.58
N THR A 100 -10.73 -11.89 19.60
CA THR A 100 -11.25 -11.09 20.74
C THR A 100 -12.43 -10.22 20.38
N LYS A 101 -12.74 -10.07 19.09
CA LYS A 101 -13.80 -9.20 18.56
C LYS A 101 -14.57 -9.92 17.47
N SER A 102 -15.83 -9.60 17.32
CA SER A 102 -16.61 -9.98 16.13
C SER A 102 -16.18 -9.15 14.91
N VAL A 103 -16.48 -9.62 13.72
CA VAL A 103 -16.27 -8.87 12.47
C VAL A 103 -16.97 -7.50 12.52
N LYS A 104 -18.20 -7.46 13.09
CA LYS A 104 -18.97 -6.22 13.23
C LYS A 104 -18.26 -5.20 14.12
N GLU A 105 -17.72 -5.63 15.24
CA GLU A 105 -16.96 -4.75 16.17
C GLU A 105 -15.65 -4.27 15.55
N ALA A 106 -14.93 -5.15 14.85
CA ALA A 106 -13.69 -4.78 14.18
C ALA A 106 -13.92 -3.72 13.08
N ILE A 107 -14.94 -3.88 12.24
CA ILE A 107 -15.32 -2.90 11.20
C ILE A 107 -15.84 -1.60 11.84
N ALA A 108 -16.53 -1.66 12.98
CA ALA A 108 -17.02 -0.49 13.68
C ALA A 108 -15.94 0.28 14.45
N SER A 109 -14.70 -0.21 14.50
CA SER A 109 -13.60 0.47 15.19
C SER A 109 -13.25 1.81 14.53
N ASP A 110 -12.71 2.75 15.33
CA ASP A 110 -12.30 4.06 14.85
C ASP A 110 -11.28 3.98 13.74
N TRP A 111 -10.39 2.97 13.77
CA TRP A 111 -9.43 2.77 12.70
C TRP A 111 -10.10 2.51 11.36
N PHE A 112 -11.07 1.60 11.29
CA PHE A 112 -11.77 1.28 10.04
C PHE A 112 -12.70 2.39 9.57
N ARG A 113 -13.50 2.94 10.48
CA ARG A 113 -14.53 3.92 10.14
C ARG A 113 -14.01 5.30 9.84
N GLU A 114 -12.99 5.71 10.57
CA GLU A 114 -12.52 7.09 10.54
C GLU A 114 -11.10 7.23 10.01
N ASP A 115 -10.13 6.64 10.71
CA ASP A 115 -8.73 6.93 10.45
C ASP A 115 -8.26 6.41 9.10
N LEU A 116 -8.68 5.20 8.70
CA LEU A 116 -8.34 4.66 7.39
C LEU A 116 -8.91 5.54 6.27
N THR A 117 -10.19 5.89 6.34
CA THR A 117 -10.85 6.71 5.32
C THR A 117 -10.29 8.14 5.28
N LYS A 118 -10.09 8.75 6.44
CA LYS A 118 -9.45 10.08 6.55
C LYS A 118 -8.02 10.08 6.01
N SER A 119 -7.30 8.96 6.13
CA SER A 119 -5.93 8.86 5.64
C SER A 119 -5.83 9.02 4.13
N PHE A 120 -6.87 8.71 3.35
CA PHE A 120 -6.84 8.79 1.89
C PHE A 120 -6.71 10.22 1.36
N SER A 121 -7.17 11.20 2.11
CA SER A 121 -7.17 12.63 1.73
C SER A 121 -6.14 13.49 2.45
N CYS A 122 -5.27 12.91 3.26
CA CYS A 122 -4.31 13.67 4.05
C CYS A 122 -2.86 13.18 3.87
N SER A 123 -1.90 13.99 4.33
CA SER A 123 -0.47 13.68 4.29
C SER A 123 -0.05 12.52 5.21
N LYS A 124 -0.94 12.06 6.10
CA LYS A 124 -0.70 10.92 7.01
C LYS A 124 -1.26 9.59 6.47
N ARG A 125 -1.48 9.51 5.17
CA ARG A 125 -1.96 8.29 4.51
C ARG A 125 -0.97 7.14 4.65
N LEU A 126 -1.47 5.93 4.54
CA LEU A 126 -0.60 4.77 4.39
C LEU A 126 -0.01 4.79 2.98
N ASP A 127 1.31 4.76 2.88
CA ASP A 127 2.02 4.80 1.59
C ASP A 127 1.67 3.60 0.71
N VAL A 128 1.40 2.44 1.32
CA VAL A 128 0.91 1.27 0.60
C VAL A 128 -0.42 1.54 -0.10
N CYS A 129 -1.32 2.32 0.49
CA CYS A 129 -2.59 2.67 -0.16
C CYS A 129 -2.37 3.63 -1.35
N ALA A 130 -1.42 4.56 -1.23
CA ALA A 130 -1.05 5.44 -2.34
C ALA A 130 -0.36 4.69 -3.47
N HIS A 131 0.48 3.70 -3.13
CA HIS A 131 1.20 2.87 -4.09
C HIS A 131 0.24 1.95 -4.86
N GLU A 132 -0.64 1.24 -4.16
CA GLU A 132 -1.49 0.19 -4.76
C GLU A 132 -2.80 0.74 -5.35
N CYS A 133 -3.30 1.85 -4.82
CA CYS A 133 -4.61 2.40 -5.16
C CYS A 133 -4.56 3.86 -5.64
N GLY A 134 -3.38 4.40 -5.93
CA GLY A 134 -3.22 5.76 -6.45
C GLY A 134 -3.68 5.87 -7.91
N LYS A 135 -4.53 6.86 -8.21
CA LYS A 135 -5.16 6.99 -9.53
C LYS A 135 -4.21 7.39 -10.66
N ALA A 136 -3.16 8.13 -10.39
CA ALA A 136 -2.25 8.60 -11.45
C ALA A 136 -1.27 7.53 -11.93
N PHE A 137 -1.09 6.47 -11.16
CA PHE A 137 -0.24 5.34 -11.48
C PHE A 137 -0.97 4.05 -11.08
N ASN A 138 -1.69 3.47 -12.00
CA ASN A 138 -2.48 2.27 -11.74
C ASN A 138 -1.60 1.01 -11.92
N SER A 139 -0.79 0.70 -10.90
CA SER A 139 0.06 -0.49 -10.91
C SER A 139 -0.75 -1.80 -10.82
N THR A 140 -1.98 -1.74 -10.31
CA THR A 140 -2.82 -2.91 -10.07
C THR A 140 -3.74 -3.29 -11.21
N GLY A 141 -3.91 -2.42 -12.21
CA GLY A 141 -4.83 -2.64 -13.33
C GLY A 141 -4.54 -3.85 -14.21
N SER A 142 -3.37 -4.50 -14.06
CA SER A 142 -2.99 -5.66 -14.87
C SER A 142 -2.84 -6.98 -14.10
N GLN A 143 -3.01 -6.99 -12.78
CA GLN A 143 -2.81 -8.21 -11.99
C GLN A 143 -4.09 -9.01 -11.71
N TYR A 144 -5.26 -8.50 -12.09
CA TYR A 144 -6.55 -9.15 -11.82
C TYR A 144 -7.47 -9.20 -13.05
N ILE A 145 -6.90 -9.49 -14.23
CA ILE A 145 -7.69 -9.93 -15.39
C ILE A 145 -7.38 -11.39 -15.66
#